data_5daf878b9e68a643c7af6a2c9222daa1
#
_entry.id   5daf878b9e68a643c7af6a2c9222daa1
#
_cell.length_a   1.000
_cell.length_b   1.000
_cell.length_c   1.000
_cell.angle_alpha   90.00
_cell.angle_beta   90.00
_cell.angle_gamma   90.00
#
_symmetry.space_group_name_H-M   'P 1'
#
loop_
_entity.id
_entity.type
_entity.pdbx_description
1 polymer ?
#
loop_
_entity_poly.entity_id
_entity_poly.type
_entity_poly.pdbx_seq_one_letter_code
_entity_poly.pdbx_strand_id
1 'polypeptide(L)'
;VIGGKIVKSRPAEIGMMDINFTQEKNKDNLFSKFPDQIKSLQWHSYEVQEIENNNDVTLLASSPITKYQIFKYQDHAYGIQFHIEIKDTTVKEWGCVPEYKKALEDQLGNGALEKFDQSAKDNMTDMNNYSKILYNNFKKLL
;
A
#
# COMPACT_ATOMS: atom_id res chain seq x y z
N VAL A 1 17.60 -4.41 -9.56
CA VAL A 1 17.27 -4.39 -10.99
C VAL A 1 17.01 -2.96 -11.47
N ILE A 2 16.15 -2.18 -10.80
CA ILE A 2 15.80 -0.81 -11.21
C ILE A 2 16.70 0.28 -10.59
N GLY A 3 17.75 -0.08 -9.87
CA GLY A 3 18.75 0.84 -9.30
C GLY A 3 18.39 1.46 -7.96
N GLY A 4 17.21 1.17 -7.40
CA GLY A 4 16.79 1.69 -6.11
C GLY A 4 17.37 0.95 -4.91
N LYS A 5 17.12 1.49 -3.73
CA LYS A 5 17.48 0.92 -2.43
C LYS A 5 16.23 0.54 -1.63
N ILE A 6 16.35 -0.53 -0.86
CA ILE A 6 15.37 -0.88 0.17
C ILE A 6 15.92 -0.35 1.50
N VAL A 7 15.21 0.57 2.12
CA VAL A 7 15.61 1.19 3.38
C VAL A 7 14.55 0.97 4.45
N LYS A 8 14.96 1.03 5.70
CA LYS A 8 14.03 0.96 6.83
C LYS A 8 13.29 2.28 6.97
N SER A 9 11.96 2.24 6.88
CA SER A 9 11.09 3.40 7.11
C SER A 9 11.18 3.87 8.57
N ARG A 10 11.16 5.17 8.77
CA ARG A 10 11.19 5.78 10.12
C ARG A 10 10.23 6.97 10.16
N PRO A 11 9.05 6.80 10.79
CA PRO A 11 8.52 5.60 11.44
C PRO A 11 8.16 4.47 10.45
N ALA A 12 7.91 3.26 10.95
CA ALA A 12 7.24 2.22 10.17
C ALA A 12 5.84 2.71 9.77
N GLU A 13 5.33 2.29 8.63
CA GLU A 13 3.98 2.67 8.21
C GLU A 13 3.02 1.52 8.52
N ILE A 14 2.25 1.69 9.61
CA ILE A 14 1.32 0.68 10.13
C ILE A 14 0.00 1.37 10.46
N GLY A 15 -1.10 0.86 9.91
CA GLY A 15 -2.44 1.40 10.12
C GLY A 15 -3.25 1.56 8.85
N MET A 16 -4.40 2.22 8.97
CA MET A 16 -5.19 2.65 7.81
C MET A 16 -4.72 4.04 7.38
N MET A 17 -4.11 4.14 6.19
CA MET A 17 -3.49 5.37 5.69
C MET A 17 -4.12 5.83 4.38
N ASP A 18 -4.07 7.14 4.15
CA ASP A 18 -4.47 7.73 2.89
C ASP A 18 -3.37 7.58 1.85
N ILE A 19 -3.73 7.05 0.69
CA ILE A 19 -2.88 6.92 -0.48
C ILE A 19 -3.32 7.93 -1.51
N ASN A 20 -2.42 8.81 -1.88
CA ASN A 20 -2.67 9.88 -2.83
C ASN A 20 -2.07 9.51 -4.20
N PHE A 21 -2.91 9.41 -5.21
CA PHE A 21 -2.49 9.12 -6.58
C PHE A 21 -1.96 10.36 -7.28
N THR A 22 -0.96 10.19 -8.12
CA THR A 22 -0.50 11.21 -9.06
C THR A 22 -1.42 11.30 -10.29
N GLN A 23 -1.29 12.35 -11.09
CA GLN A 23 -2.05 12.49 -12.35
C GLN A 23 -1.67 11.41 -13.38
N GLU A 24 -0.50 10.79 -13.24
CA GLU A 24 -0.06 9.71 -14.14
C GLU A 24 -0.97 8.47 -14.07
N LYS A 25 -1.69 8.25 -12.95
CA LYS A 25 -2.68 7.18 -12.87
C LYS A 25 -3.74 7.23 -13.98
N ASN A 26 -4.10 8.43 -14.46
CA ASN A 26 -5.16 8.60 -15.46
C ASN A 26 -4.81 7.97 -16.81
N LYS A 27 -3.53 7.77 -17.08
CA LYS A 27 -3.00 7.11 -18.28
C LYS A 27 -2.63 5.65 -18.02
N ASP A 28 -2.77 5.18 -16.79
CA ASP A 28 -2.32 3.86 -16.38
C ASP A 28 -3.43 2.81 -16.53
N ASN A 29 -3.09 1.66 -17.10
CA ASN A 29 -4.05 0.60 -17.37
C ASN A 29 -4.63 -0.05 -16.12
N LEU A 30 -3.87 -0.09 -15.01
CA LEU A 30 -4.32 -0.69 -13.75
C LEU A 30 -5.11 0.29 -12.88
N PHE A 31 -4.68 1.56 -12.83
CA PHE A 31 -5.14 2.51 -11.83
C PHE A 31 -6.01 3.66 -12.34
N SER A 32 -6.23 3.79 -13.66
CA SER A 32 -7.01 4.90 -14.26
C SER A 32 -8.44 5.05 -13.70
N LYS A 33 -9.02 3.97 -13.16
CA LYS A 33 -10.37 3.97 -12.57
C LYS A 33 -10.40 4.20 -11.05
N PHE A 34 -9.23 4.37 -10.43
CA PHE A 34 -9.14 4.69 -9.01
C PHE A 34 -9.45 6.17 -8.78
N PRO A 35 -10.06 6.55 -7.64
CA PRO A 35 -10.17 7.95 -7.24
C PRO A 35 -8.77 8.55 -6.99
N ASP A 36 -8.70 9.87 -6.80
CA ASP A 36 -7.41 10.54 -6.54
C ASP A 36 -6.82 10.21 -5.17
N GLN A 37 -7.66 9.75 -4.25
CA GLN A 37 -7.26 9.29 -2.93
C GLN A 37 -8.05 8.04 -2.54
N ILE A 38 -7.39 7.08 -1.93
CA ILE A 38 -8.01 5.91 -1.26
C ILE A 38 -7.46 5.77 0.15
N LYS A 39 -8.21 5.07 1.00
CA LYS A 39 -7.71 4.58 2.29
C LYS A 39 -7.36 3.11 2.15
N SER A 40 -6.16 2.72 2.60
CA SER A 40 -5.68 1.34 2.52
C SER A 40 -4.93 0.91 3.76
N LEU A 41 -4.79 -0.40 3.94
CA LEU A 41 -4.03 -0.97 5.02
C LEU A 41 -2.54 -0.91 4.72
N GLN A 42 -1.76 -0.46 5.70
CA GLN A 42 -0.30 -0.47 5.72
C GLN A 42 0.19 -1.34 6.86
N TRP A 43 1.20 -2.15 6.58
CA TRP A 43 1.93 -2.89 7.62
C TRP A 43 3.33 -3.22 7.12
N HIS A 44 4.14 -2.19 6.98
CA HIS A 44 5.51 -2.36 6.52
C HIS A 44 6.50 -1.46 7.27
N SER A 45 7.73 -1.94 7.37
CA SER A 45 8.85 -1.25 8.03
C SER A 45 9.98 -0.92 7.05
N TYR A 46 9.79 -1.19 5.77
CA TYR A 46 10.76 -0.91 4.71
C TYR A 46 10.07 -0.21 3.55
N GLU A 47 10.82 0.60 2.84
CA GLU A 47 10.35 1.31 1.66
C GLU A 47 11.41 1.32 0.55
N VAL A 48 10.98 1.59 -0.67
CA VAL A 48 11.86 1.80 -1.82
C VAL A 48 12.26 3.27 -1.87
N GLN A 49 13.55 3.54 -2.08
CA GLN A 49 14.11 4.89 -2.30
C GLN A 49 15.09 4.90 -3.48
N GLU A 50 15.49 6.12 -3.87
CA GLU A 50 16.52 6.36 -4.90
C GLU A 50 16.19 5.76 -6.29
N ILE A 51 14.91 5.79 -6.68
CA ILE A 51 14.49 5.41 -8.03
C ILE A 51 14.00 6.58 -8.88
N GLU A 52 14.05 7.81 -8.36
CA GLU A 52 13.58 9.04 -9.02
C GLU A 52 14.38 9.43 -10.26
N ASN A 53 15.64 9.02 -10.35
CA ASN A 53 16.51 9.31 -11.49
C ASN A 53 16.43 8.24 -12.60
N ASN A 54 15.60 7.21 -12.41
CA ASN A 54 15.38 6.20 -13.43
C ASN A 54 14.19 6.64 -14.30
N ASN A 55 14.47 7.04 -15.54
CA ASN A 55 13.47 7.51 -16.50
C ASN A 55 12.42 6.46 -16.87
N ASP A 56 12.69 5.19 -16.61
CA ASP A 56 11.74 4.08 -16.81
C ASP A 56 10.76 3.91 -15.65
N VAL A 57 10.92 4.68 -14.56
CA VAL A 57 10.06 4.61 -13.38
C VAL A 57 9.04 5.74 -13.39
N THR A 58 7.76 5.40 -13.29
CA THR A 58 6.66 6.33 -13.12
C THR A 58 6.08 6.20 -11.71
N LEU A 59 6.07 7.29 -10.94
CA LEU A 59 5.39 7.34 -9.64
C LEU A 59 3.88 7.45 -9.86
N LEU A 60 3.12 6.51 -9.31
CA LEU A 60 1.66 6.48 -9.43
C LEU A 60 0.93 6.87 -8.15
N ALA A 61 1.50 6.58 -6.98
CA ALA A 61 0.90 6.98 -5.70
C ALA A 61 1.93 7.07 -4.57
N SER A 62 1.59 7.88 -3.57
CA SER A 62 2.35 8.10 -2.34
C SER A 62 1.45 8.16 -1.11
N SER A 63 2.02 7.96 0.07
CA SER A 63 1.42 8.32 1.36
C SER A 63 2.19 9.48 2.01
N PRO A 64 1.75 10.03 3.15
CA PRO A 64 2.50 11.02 3.89
C PRO A 64 3.89 10.55 4.37
N ILE A 65 4.08 9.23 4.53
CA ILE A 65 5.32 8.63 5.04
C ILE A 65 6.15 8.06 3.88
N THR A 66 5.53 7.30 2.98
CA THR A 66 6.21 6.56 1.92
C THR A 66 5.96 7.17 0.55
N LYS A 67 7.04 7.62 -0.11
CA LYS A 67 6.96 8.23 -1.44
C LYS A 67 6.49 7.25 -2.51
N TYR A 68 7.04 6.04 -2.53
CA TYR A 68 6.76 5.04 -3.56
C TYR A 68 5.76 3.99 -3.06
N GLN A 69 4.52 4.41 -2.82
CA GLN A 69 3.42 3.48 -2.51
C GLN A 69 2.99 2.67 -3.73
N ILE A 70 2.99 3.30 -4.90
CA ILE A 70 2.89 2.63 -6.19
C ILE A 70 3.88 3.27 -7.15
N PHE A 71 4.66 2.44 -7.80
CA PHE A 71 5.44 2.83 -8.96
C PHE A 71 5.29 1.80 -10.08
N LYS A 72 5.39 2.27 -11.31
CA LYS A 72 5.44 1.44 -12.51
C LYS A 72 6.86 1.53 -13.08
N TYR A 73 7.41 0.39 -13.49
CA TYR A 73 8.65 0.30 -14.24
C TYR A 73 8.35 -0.10 -15.68
N GLN A 74 8.68 0.78 -16.63
CA GLN A 74 8.27 0.65 -18.02
C GLN A 74 6.76 0.40 -18.13
N ASP A 75 6.30 -0.54 -18.97
CA ASP A 75 4.87 -0.78 -19.20
C ASP A 75 4.34 -2.09 -18.57
N HIS A 76 5.17 -2.83 -17.84
CA HIS A 76 4.85 -4.22 -17.49
C HIS A 76 5.15 -4.63 -16.04
N ALA A 77 5.79 -3.78 -15.23
CA ALA A 77 6.07 -4.13 -13.85
C ALA A 77 5.59 -3.05 -12.88
N TYR A 78 5.00 -3.47 -11.77
CA TYR A 78 4.46 -2.60 -10.74
C TYR A 78 5.00 -3.00 -9.37
N GLY A 79 5.38 -2.01 -8.58
CA GLY A 79 5.58 -2.14 -7.13
C GLY A 79 4.40 -1.52 -6.41
N ILE A 80 3.75 -2.27 -5.52
CA ILE A 80 2.63 -1.82 -4.69
C ILE A 80 2.99 -2.14 -3.25
N GLN A 81 2.95 -1.14 -2.36
CA GLN A 81 3.38 -1.27 -0.98
C GLN A 81 2.20 -1.56 -0.03
N PHE A 82 1.05 -0.95 -0.28
CA PHE A 82 -0.16 -1.07 0.53
C PHE A 82 -0.96 -2.34 0.24
N HIS A 83 -1.95 -2.63 1.11
CA HIS A 83 -2.84 -3.78 1.00
C HIS A 83 -4.30 -3.35 0.88
N ILE A 84 -4.97 -3.80 -0.17
CA ILE A 84 -6.42 -3.70 -0.40
C ILE A 84 -7.07 -5.07 -0.62
N GLU A 85 -6.26 -6.13 -0.70
CA GLU A 85 -6.66 -7.53 -0.94
C GLU A 85 -6.97 -8.29 0.36
N ILE A 86 -7.10 -7.59 1.47
CA ILE A 86 -7.27 -8.17 2.80
C ILE A 86 -8.68 -8.72 3.04
N LYS A 87 -8.78 -9.60 4.03
CA LYS A 87 -10.03 -10.13 4.59
C LYS A 87 -10.29 -9.52 5.98
N ASP A 88 -11.49 -9.68 6.48
CA ASP A 88 -11.91 -9.25 7.82
C ASP A 88 -11.12 -9.91 8.96
N THR A 89 -10.47 -11.05 8.69
CA THR A 89 -9.59 -11.75 9.64
C THR A 89 -8.12 -11.37 9.54
N THR A 90 -7.68 -10.71 8.45
CA THR A 90 -6.27 -10.51 8.12
C THR A 90 -5.49 -9.79 9.24
N VAL A 91 -6.03 -8.71 9.79
CA VAL A 91 -5.33 -7.95 10.85
C VAL A 91 -5.10 -8.82 12.09
N LYS A 92 -6.10 -9.64 12.48
CA LYS A 92 -5.95 -10.57 13.60
C LYS A 92 -4.96 -11.67 13.31
N GLU A 93 -5.00 -12.25 12.10
CA GLU A 93 -4.05 -13.29 11.68
C GLU A 93 -2.61 -12.78 11.71
N TRP A 94 -2.36 -11.59 11.17
CA TRP A 94 -1.04 -10.98 11.21
C TRP A 94 -0.63 -10.58 12.64
N GLY A 95 -1.56 -10.11 13.45
CA GLY A 95 -1.35 -9.80 14.86
C GLY A 95 -1.03 -11.01 15.74
N CYS A 96 -1.24 -12.25 15.26
CA CYS A 96 -0.79 -13.46 15.93
C CYS A 96 0.73 -13.68 15.81
N VAL A 97 1.40 -13.00 14.87
CA VAL A 97 2.86 -13.05 14.73
C VAL A 97 3.48 -12.10 15.76
N PRO A 98 4.31 -12.60 16.72
CA PRO A 98 4.80 -11.78 17.82
C PRO A 98 5.56 -10.53 17.38
N GLU A 99 6.36 -10.64 16.32
CA GLU A 99 7.15 -9.54 15.78
C GLU A 99 6.27 -8.43 15.19
N TYR A 100 5.17 -8.82 14.52
CA TYR A 100 4.23 -7.86 13.93
C TYR A 100 3.42 -7.16 15.01
N LYS A 101 2.92 -7.91 16.00
CA LYS A 101 2.24 -7.35 17.16
C LYS A 101 3.13 -6.37 17.90
N LYS A 102 4.39 -6.78 18.18
CA LYS A 102 5.36 -5.92 18.84
C LYS A 102 5.61 -4.63 18.08
N ALA A 103 5.84 -4.69 16.76
CA ALA A 103 6.05 -3.50 15.93
C ALA A 103 4.85 -2.54 15.97
N LEU A 104 3.63 -3.09 15.97
CA LEU A 104 2.39 -2.34 16.08
C LEU A 104 2.27 -1.65 17.43
N GLU A 105 2.49 -2.40 18.53
CA GLU A 105 2.37 -1.87 19.89
C GLU A 105 3.48 -0.88 20.26
N ASP A 106 4.70 -1.11 19.79
CA ASP A 106 5.83 -0.17 19.95
C ASP A 106 5.54 1.19 19.29
N GLN A 107 4.78 1.20 18.19
CA GLN A 107 4.48 2.43 17.44
C GLN A 107 3.19 3.10 17.90
N LEU A 108 2.13 2.34 18.17
CA LEU A 108 0.78 2.84 18.38
C LEU A 108 0.25 2.60 19.82
N GLY A 109 1.05 1.94 20.66
CA GLY A 109 0.72 1.66 22.05
C GLY A 109 -0.11 0.39 22.25
N ASN A 110 -0.32 0.04 23.52
CA ASN A 110 -1.10 -1.14 23.91
C ASN A 110 -2.56 -1.05 23.43
N GLY A 111 -3.12 -2.18 22.98
CA GLY A 111 -4.49 -2.24 22.43
C GLY A 111 -4.61 -1.69 21.02
N ALA A 112 -3.47 -1.42 20.35
CA ALA A 112 -3.47 -0.93 18.97
C ALA A 112 -4.02 -1.97 17.98
N LEU A 113 -3.85 -3.27 18.27
CA LEU A 113 -4.32 -4.33 17.36
C LEU A 113 -5.84 -4.31 17.19
N GLU A 114 -6.59 -4.16 18.28
CA GLU A 114 -8.04 -4.11 18.27
C GLU A 114 -8.56 -2.87 17.54
N LYS A 115 -7.93 -1.72 17.76
CA LYS A 115 -8.27 -0.47 17.06
C LYS A 115 -7.97 -0.57 15.57
N PHE A 116 -6.86 -1.18 15.23
CA PHE A 116 -6.47 -1.38 13.83
C PHE A 116 -7.40 -2.37 13.13
N ASP A 117 -7.74 -3.51 13.77
CA ASP A 117 -8.72 -4.47 13.26
C ASP A 117 -10.08 -3.81 12.98
N GLN A 118 -10.56 -2.99 13.92
CA GLN A 118 -11.82 -2.26 13.74
C GLN A 118 -11.73 -1.27 12.58
N SER A 119 -10.67 -0.48 12.53
CA SER A 119 -10.47 0.50 11.45
C SER A 119 -10.35 -0.17 10.08
N ALA A 120 -9.70 -1.34 9.98
CA ALA A 120 -9.65 -2.11 8.74
C ALA A 120 -11.04 -2.59 8.32
N LYS A 121 -11.85 -3.10 9.27
CA LYS A 121 -13.23 -3.53 9.00
C LYS A 121 -14.12 -2.39 8.52
N ASP A 122 -14.00 -1.21 9.11
CA ASP A 122 -14.78 -0.03 8.73
C ASP A 122 -14.50 0.41 7.28
N ASN A 123 -13.32 0.10 6.74
CA ASN A 123 -12.91 0.42 5.38
C ASN A 123 -12.94 -0.78 4.42
N MET A 124 -13.37 -1.95 4.88
CA MET A 124 -13.31 -3.21 4.13
C MET A 124 -14.06 -3.16 2.80
N THR A 125 -15.25 -2.56 2.78
CA THR A 125 -16.09 -2.47 1.57
C THR A 125 -15.37 -1.73 0.46
N ASP A 126 -14.74 -0.61 0.78
CA ASP A 126 -14.02 0.20 -0.20
C ASP A 126 -12.76 -0.51 -0.68
N MET A 127 -11.96 -1.09 0.23
CA MET A 127 -10.78 -1.87 -0.14
C MET A 127 -11.12 -3.05 -1.06
N ASN A 128 -12.19 -3.80 -0.76
CA ASN A 128 -12.65 -4.88 -1.61
C ASN A 128 -13.10 -4.40 -3.00
N ASN A 129 -13.73 -3.24 -3.08
CA ASN A 129 -14.09 -2.63 -4.36
C ASN A 129 -12.84 -2.25 -5.17
N TYR A 130 -11.85 -1.63 -4.54
CA TYR A 130 -10.58 -1.29 -5.19
C TYR A 130 -9.81 -2.54 -5.63
N SER A 131 -9.75 -3.56 -4.78
CA SER A 131 -9.15 -4.86 -5.12
C SER A 131 -9.81 -5.48 -6.35
N LYS A 132 -11.15 -5.46 -6.41
CA LYS A 132 -11.91 -5.95 -7.57
C LYS A 132 -11.63 -5.14 -8.85
N ILE A 133 -11.53 -3.82 -8.75
CA ILE A 133 -11.17 -2.94 -9.88
C ILE A 133 -9.77 -3.30 -10.38
N LEU A 134 -8.78 -3.37 -9.48
CA LEU A 134 -7.40 -3.70 -9.79
C LEU A 134 -7.31 -5.07 -10.49
N TYR A 135 -7.92 -6.09 -9.92
CA TYR A 135 -7.93 -7.43 -10.49
C TYR A 135 -8.57 -7.48 -11.87
N ASN A 136 -9.72 -6.80 -12.07
CA ASN A 136 -10.38 -6.75 -13.37
C ASN A 136 -9.58 -5.98 -14.42
N ASN A 137 -8.85 -4.95 -14.02
CA ASN A 137 -7.95 -4.23 -14.92
C ASN A 137 -6.74 -5.10 -15.28
N PHE A 138 -6.14 -5.76 -14.30
CA PHE A 138 -5.02 -6.68 -14.53
C PHE A 138 -5.38 -7.79 -15.52
N LYS A 139 -6.54 -8.42 -15.39
CA LYS A 139 -6.99 -9.46 -16.33
C LYS A 139 -7.10 -8.99 -17.78
N LYS A 140 -7.23 -7.71 -18.03
CA LYS A 140 -7.30 -7.18 -19.41
C LYS A 140 -5.93 -6.99 -20.05
N LEU A 141 -4.86 -7.11 -19.27
CA LEU A 141 -3.48 -7.04 -19.73
C LEU A 141 -2.92 -8.41 -20.14
N LEU A 142 -3.64 -9.49 -19.79
CA LEU A 142 -3.31 -10.88 -20.14
C LEU A 142 -3.95 -11.26 -21.46
#